data_d3a500716f5b5f78789e8a72d5e942ce
#
_entry.id   d3a500716f5b5f78789e8a72d5e942ce
#
_cell.length_a   1.000
_cell.length_b   1.000
_cell.length_c   1.000
_cell.angle_alpha   90.00
_cell.angle_beta   90.00
_cell.angle_gamma   90.00
#
_symmetry.space_group_name_H-M   'P 1'
#
loop_
_entity.id
_entity.type
_entity.pdbx_description
1 polymer ?
#
loop_
_entity_poly.entity_id
_entity_poly.type
_entity_poly.pdbx_seq_one_letter_code
_entity_poly.pdbx_strand_id
1 'polypeptide(L)'
;MAEARALLEPFARSDLAVKSVTKNEFVEFSMEELHDKYFSLRDPAGRQGRYKVDNVLTNDGSGALHALADHFRNKAPTKDCHILASYNMNIEHKADSCFSWVADCYVGCYAIWDKEEEDDINYDWLSKTLPLMDPFAIGHYPNEVEPRHTDRYRKCYSDEDWKRLGQLRNKYDPNGVFHPYLTQSEAMDA
;
A
#
# COMPACT_ATOMS: atom_id res chain seq x y z
N MET A 1 -1.05 -6.51 27.04
CA MET A 1 -2.52 -6.30 26.95
C MET A 1 -2.99 -5.00 27.62
N ALA A 2 -2.74 -4.75 28.91
CA ALA A 2 -3.21 -3.50 29.57
C ALA A 2 -2.58 -2.24 28.97
N GLU A 3 -1.29 -2.25 28.68
CA GLU A 3 -0.57 -1.15 28.06
C GLU A 3 -1.10 -0.84 26.65
N ALA A 4 -1.31 -1.86 25.81
CA ALA A 4 -1.88 -1.68 24.48
C ALA A 4 -3.30 -1.08 24.52
N ARG A 5 -4.12 -1.49 25.50
CA ARG A 5 -5.45 -0.88 25.71
C ARG A 5 -5.33 0.59 26.07
N ALA A 6 -4.43 0.95 26.97
CA ALA A 6 -4.21 2.33 27.38
C ALA A 6 -3.77 3.24 26.22
N LEU A 7 -2.91 2.72 25.34
CA LEU A 7 -2.45 3.44 24.13
C LEU A 7 -3.57 3.64 23.11
N LEU A 8 -4.49 2.71 22.98
CA LEU A 8 -5.62 2.78 22.03
C LEU A 8 -6.85 3.47 22.57
N GLU A 9 -6.95 3.71 23.88
CA GLU A 9 -8.13 4.32 24.51
C GLU A 9 -8.46 5.72 23.98
N PRO A 10 -7.49 6.63 23.72
CA PRO A 10 -7.78 7.93 23.12
C PRO A 10 -8.47 7.81 21.74
N PHE A 11 -8.06 6.82 20.94
CA PHE A 11 -8.69 6.53 19.66
C PHE A 11 -10.13 6.00 19.85
N ALA A 12 -10.32 5.07 20.78
CA ALA A 12 -11.64 4.50 21.09
C ALA A 12 -12.66 5.54 21.58
N ARG A 13 -12.20 6.65 22.15
CA ARG A 13 -13.02 7.79 22.60
C ARG A 13 -13.08 8.95 21.62
N SER A 14 -12.43 8.85 20.47
CA SER A 14 -12.42 9.91 19.46
C SER A 14 -13.79 10.08 18.80
N ASP A 15 -14.02 11.25 18.20
CA ASP A 15 -15.21 11.52 17.40
C ASP A 15 -15.40 10.54 16.24
N LEU A 16 -14.31 10.01 15.69
CA LEU A 16 -14.34 8.97 14.66
C LEU A 16 -14.95 7.69 15.20
N ALA A 17 -14.51 7.24 16.38
CA ALA A 17 -15.05 6.04 17.02
C ALA A 17 -16.52 6.22 17.41
N VAL A 18 -16.92 7.41 17.87
CA VAL A 18 -18.31 7.72 18.20
C VAL A 18 -19.23 7.70 16.97
N LYS A 19 -18.72 8.14 15.81
CA LYS A 19 -19.48 8.18 14.55
C LYS A 19 -19.39 6.88 13.75
N SER A 20 -18.63 5.89 14.20
CA SER A 20 -18.44 4.61 13.49
C SER A 20 -19.75 3.81 13.47
N VAL A 21 -20.11 3.30 12.28
CA VAL A 21 -21.28 2.42 12.09
C VAL A 21 -21.04 1.04 12.71
N THR A 22 -19.79 0.58 12.67
CA THR A 22 -19.37 -0.68 13.27
C THR A 22 -18.16 -0.44 14.14
N LYS A 23 -18.16 -0.96 15.35
CA LYS A 23 -17.09 -0.80 16.31
C LYS A 23 -16.75 -2.15 16.95
N ASN A 24 -15.49 -2.56 16.81
CA ASN A 24 -14.96 -3.74 17.47
C ASN A 24 -13.73 -3.31 18.27
N GLU A 25 -13.87 -3.25 19.59
CA GLU A 25 -12.82 -2.83 20.49
C GLU A 25 -12.25 -4.01 21.25
N PHE A 26 -10.91 -4.18 21.17
CA PHE A 26 -10.18 -5.15 21.98
C PHE A 26 -10.71 -6.58 21.89
N VAL A 27 -11.20 -6.96 20.71
CA VAL A 27 -11.67 -8.32 20.45
C VAL A 27 -10.47 -9.19 20.15
N GLU A 28 -10.38 -10.33 20.82
CA GLU A 28 -9.36 -11.35 20.52
C GLU A 28 -9.81 -12.18 19.33
N PHE A 29 -8.90 -12.38 18.38
CA PHE A 29 -9.11 -13.21 17.19
C PHE A 29 -7.98 -14.25 17.09
N SER A 30 -8.30 -15.46 16.67
CA SER A 30 -7.32 -16.35 16.06
C SER A 30 -6.84 -15.77 14.74
N MET A 31 -5.71 -16.27 14.23
CA MET A 31 -5.23 -15.83 12.89
C MET A 31 -6.22 -16.16 11.78
N GLU A 32 -6.93 -17.29 11.88
CA GLU A 32 -7.96 -17.71 10.95
C GLU A 32 -9.17 -16.74 10.97
N GLU A 33 -9.70 -16.45 12.15
CA GLU A 33 -10.80 -15.49 12.31
C GLU A 33 -10.43 -14.08 11.84
N LEU A 34 -9.18 -13.64 12.08
CA LEU A 34 -8.68 -12.36 11.61
C LEU A 34 -8.62 -12.32 10.08
N HIS A 35 -8.13 -13.41 9.46
CA HIS A 35 -8.08 -13.56 8.01
C HIS A 35 -9.48 -13.48 7.40
N ASP A 36 -10.42 -14.27 7.88
CA ASP A 36 -11.78 -14.30 7.36
C ASP A 36 -12.49 -12.95 7.52
N LYS A 37 -12.29 -12.31 8.66
CA LYS A 37 -12.83 -10.96 8.90
C LYS A 37 -12.18 -9.92 8.00
N TYR A 38 -10.88 -9.98 7.77
CA TYR A 38 -10.19 -9.07 6.87
C TYR A 38 -10.70 -9.20 5.43
N PHE A 39 -10.87 -10.41 4.93
CA PHE A 39 -11.42 -10.65 3.60
C PHE A 39 -12.87 -10.20 3.49
N SER A 40 -13.70 -10.45 4.49
CA SER A 40 -15.09 -9.99 4.50
C SER A 40 -15.23 -8.46 4.52
N LEU A 41 -14.26 -7.75 5.10
CA LEU A 41 -14.22 -6.28 5.06
C LEU A 41 -13.76 -5.74 3.70
N ARG A 42 -12.85 -6.44 3.02
CA ARG A 42 -12.35 -6.01 1.70
C ARG A 42 -13.32 -6.34 0.56
N ASP A 43 -14.07 -7.42 0.68
CA ASP A 43 -15.08 -7.83 -0.30
C ASP A 43 -16.35 -8.34 0.40
N PRO A 44 -17.11 -7.46 1.07
CA PRO A 44 -18.28 -7.87 1.87
C PRO A 44 -19.39 -8.52 1.05
N ALA A 45 -19.38 -8.38 -0.28
CA ALA A 45 -20.39 -8.95 -1.17
C ALA A 45 -19.88 -10.11 -2.02
N GLY A 46 -18.63 -10.58 -1.83
CA GLY A 46 -17.97 -11.54 -2.72
C GLY A 46 -17.86 -11.02 -4.16
N ARG A 47 -17.88 -9.70 -4.32
CA ARG A 47 -17.73 -9.04 -5.62
C ARG A 47 -16.27 -9.06 -5.98
N GLN A 48 -15.94 -9.61 -7.13
CA GLN A 48 -14.62 -9.41 -7.73
C GLN A 48 -14.56 -7.98 -8.26
N GLY A 49 -14.48 -7.02 -7.35
CA GLY A 49 -14.38 -5.61 -7.69
C GLY A 49 -13.11 -5.32 -8.49
N ARG A 50 -13.20 -4.30 -9.34
CA ARG A 50 -12.03 -3.72 -10.01
C ARG A 50 -11.27 -2.88 -9.01
N TYR A 51 -9.94 -2.93 -9.02
CA TYR A 51 -9.15 -2.09 -8.14
C TYR A 51 -7.80 -1.72 -8.76
N LYS A 52 -7.29 -0.61 -8.29
CA LYS A 52 -5.90 -0.19 -8.47
C LYS A 52 -5.35 0.32 -7.15
N VAL A 53 -4.08 0.08 -6.96
CA VAL A 53 -3.37 0.50 -5.75
C VAL A 53 -2.03 1.09 -6.14
N ASP A 54 -1.60 2.07 -5.38
CA ASP A 54 -0.21 2.53 -5.34
C ASP A 54 0.15 2.96 -3.92
N ASN A 55 1.44 3.06 -3.64
CA ASN A 55 1.90 3.23 -2.27
C ASN A 55 3.18 4.05 -2.16
N VAL A 56 3.47 4.46 -0.95
CA VAL A 56 4.78 4.96 -0.53
C VAL A 56 5.22 4.29 0.77
N LEU A 57 6.51 4.05 0.89
CA LEU A 57 7.19 3.80 2.15
C LEU A 57 7.74 5.14 2.62
N THR A 58 7.48 5.50 3.88
CA THR A 58 7.77 6.84 4.39
C THR A 58 8.16 6.82 5.87
N ASN A 59 9.00 7.78 6.27
CA ASN A 59 9.28 8.07 7.67
C ASN A 59 8.46 9.27 8.20
N ASP A 60 7.60 9.85 7.35
CA ASP A 60 6.60 10.86 7.73
C ASP A 60 5.18 10.44 7.31
N GLY A 61 4.68 9.40 7.96
CA GLY A 61 3.33 8.89 7.72
C GLY A 61 2.25 9.92 8.03
N SER A 62 2.44 10.76 9.03
CA SER A 62 1.50 11.84 9.38
C SER A 62 1.41 12.89 8.28
N GLY A 63 2.55 13.36 7.76
CA GLY A 63 2.60 14.31 6.64
C GLY A 63 1.91 13.76 5.39
N ALA A 64 2.22 12.51 5.03
CA ALA A 64 1.58 11.83 3.89
C ALA A 64 0.06 11.75 4.04
N LEU A 65 -0.44 11.34 5.21
CA LEU A 65 -1.88 11.24 5.47
C LEU A 65 -2.57 12.61 5.44
N HIS A 66 -1.95 13.65 5.98
CA HIS A 66 -2.48 15.01 5.91
C HIS A 66 -2.57 15.52 4.46
N ALA A 67 -1.55 15.29 3.64
CA ALA A 67 -1.55 15.68 2.24
C ALA A 67 -2.67 15.00 1.43
N LEU A 68 -3.05 13.78 1.80
CA LEU A 68 -4.10 13.01 1.16
C LEU A 68 -5.52 13.36 1.62
N ALA A 69 -5.67 13.92 2.83
CA ALA A 69 -6.96 14.01 3.51
C ALA A 69 -8.04 14.75 2.70
N ASP A 70 -7.71 15.88 2.07
CA ASP A 70 -8.67 16.65 1.27
C ASP A 70 -9.03 15.93 -0.04
N HIS A 71 -8.03 15.34 -0.69
CA HIS A 71 -8.21 14.60 -1.92
C HIS A 71 -9.14 13.40 -1.74
N PHE A 72 -8.94 12.62 -0.67
CA PHE A 72 -9.83 11.51 -0.33
C PHE A 72 -11.24 11.98 0.07
N ARG A 73 -11.34 12.98 0.93
CA ARG A 73 -12.62 13.46 1.44
C ARG A 73 -13.53 14.01 0.35
N ASN A 74 -12.97 14.75 -0.61
CA ASN A 74 -13.75 15.57 -1.52
C ASN A 74 -13.70 15.11 -2.99
N LYS A 75 -12.79 14.18 -3.34
CA LYS A 75 -12.54 13.81 -4.73
C LYS A 75 -12.50 12.31 -4.99
N ALA A 76 -12.64 11.46 -3.97
CA ALA A 76 -12.69 10.02 -4.17
C ALA A 76 -13.90 9.65 -5.05
N PRO A 77 -13.71 8.89 -6.13
CA PRO A 77 -14.78 8.59 -7.08
C PRO A 77 -15.81 7.61 -6.52
N THR A 78 -15.41 6.76 -5.57
CA THR A 78 -16.30 5.82 -4.89
C THR A 78 -16.09 5.86 -3.38
N LYS A 79 -17.09 5.39 -2.64
CA LYS A 79 -17.01 5.23 -1.17
C LYS A 79 -16.07 4.10 -0.73
N ASP A 80 -15.69 3.21 -1.65
CA ASP A 80 -14.85 2.05 -1.39
C ASP A 80 -13.35 2.39 -1.58
N CYS A 81 -13.04 3.56 -2.13
CA CYS A 81 -11.68 4.10 -2.13
C CYS A 81 -11.20 4.34 -0.69
N HIS A 82 -10.00 3.87 -0.37
CA HIS A 82 -9.48 4.01 0.99
C HIS A 82 -7.96 4.16 1.04
N ILE A 83 -7.48 4.60 2.19
CA ILE A 83 -6.07 4.61 2.54
C ILE A 83 -5.82 3.49 3.54
N LEU A 84 -4.80 2.68 3.30
CA LEU A 84 -4.22 1.78 4.29
C LEU A 84 -2.91 2.39 4.79
N ALA A 85 -2.84 2.68 6.08
CA ALA A 85 -1.60 3.05 6.74
C ALA A 85 -1.18 1.95 7.70
N SER A 86 0.04 1.45 7.56
CA SER A 86 0.62 0.43 8.44
C SER A 86 1.95 0.94 8.97
N TYR A 87 2.08 1.01 10.29
CA TYR A 87 3.30 1.41 10.95
C TYR A 87 4.15 0.20 11.30
N ASN A 88 5.43 0.24 10.91
CA ASN A 88 6.41 -0.76 11.25
C ASN A 88 7.00 -0.44 12.62
N MET A 89 6.68 -1.28 13.59
CA MET A 89 7.25 -1.17 14.93
C MET A 89 8.52 -2.02 14.99
N ASN A 90 9.66 -1.39 15.27
CA ASN A 90 10.93 -2.08 15.58
C ASN A 90 11.64 -2.82 14.44
N ILE A 91 11.59 -2.36 13.20
CA ILE A 91 12.50 -2.87 12.17
C ILE A 91 13.80 -2.06 12.21
N GLU A 92 14.79 -2.55 12.98
CA GLU A 92 16.10 -1.90 13.09
C GLU A 92 17.05 -2.26 11.94
N HIS A 93 16.80 -3.38 11.25
CA HIS A 93 17.73 -3.94 10.27
C HIS A 93 17.03 -4.40 9.00
N LYS A 94 17.62 -4.05 7.86
CA LYS A 94 17.26 -4.63 6.57
C LYS A 94 17.62 -6.11 6.57
N ALA A 95 16.66 -6.97 6.23
CA ALA A 95 16.93 -8.39 6.00
C ALA A 95 17.92 -8.58 4.83
N ASP A 96 18.62 -9.71 4.78
CA ASP A 96 19.43 -10.08 3.61
C ASP A 96 18.53 -10.48 2.43
N SER A 97 17.94 -9.46 1.82
CA SER A 97 17.00 -9.57 0.69
C SER A 97 17.25 -8.43 -0.28
N CYS A 98 16.68 -8.54 -1.49
CA CYS A 98 16.69 -7.42 -2.45
C CYS A 98 15.57 -6.40 -2.20
N PHE A 99 14.81 -6.49 -1.12
CA PHE A 99 13.90 -5.43 -0.71
C PHE A 99 14.69 -4.30 -0.07
N SER A 100 14.67 -3.13 -0.68
CA SER A 100 15.65 -2.08 -0.40
C SER A 100 15.31 -1.21 0.80
N TRP A 101 14.02 -1.05 1.10
CA TRP A 101 13.57 0.03 1.95
C TRP A 101 13.04 -0.47 3.31
N VAL A 102 13.54 0.14 4.36
CA VAL A 102 12.99 0.05 5.71
C VAL A 102 12.44 1.43 6.06
N ALA A 103 11.15 1.49 6.36
CA ALA A 103 10.44 2.72 6.64
C ALA A 103 9.58 2.56 7.90
N ASP A 104 9.30 3.67 8.58
CA ASP A 104 8.43 3.68 9.75
C ASP A 104 6.97 3.39 9.39
N CYS A 105 6.57 3.77 8.17
CA CYS A 105 5.18 3.66 7.74
C CYS A 105 5.08 3.27 6.26
N TYR A 106 4.13 2.40 5.96
CA TYR A 106 3.57 2.16 4.65
C TYR A 106 2.27 2.95 4.52
N VAL A 107 2.08 3.66 3.41
CA VAL A 107 0.83 4.32 3.06
C VAL A 107 0.41 3.90 1.66
N GLY A 108 -0.66 3.11 1.57
CA GLY A 108 -1.25 2.64 0.31
C GLY A 108 -2.57 3.33 0.03
N CYS A 109 -2.80 3.72 -1.23
CA CYS A 109 -4.03 4.31 -1.71
C CYS A 109 -4.70 3.36 -2.67
N TYR A 110 -5.95 2.99 -2.36
CA TYR A 110 -6.74 2.04 -3.12
C TYR A 110 -7.91 2.74 -3.79
N ALA A 111 -7.96 2.68 -5.10
CA ALA A 111 -9.16 2.97 -5.89
C ALA A 111 -9.91 1.64 -6.09
N ILE A 112 -11.18 1.59 -5.71
CA ILE A 112 -12.01 0.39 -5.83
C ILE A 112 -13.35 0.79 -6.45
N TRP A 113 -13.78 0.02 -7.45
CA TRP A 113 -15.03 0.26 -8.17
C TRP A 113 -15.60 -1.04 -8.76
N ASP A 114 -16.83 -1.00 -9.26
CA ASP A 114 -17.52 -2.20 -9.73
C ASP A 114 -17.55 -2.32 -11.25
N LYS A 115 -17.65 -1.19 -11.98
CA LYS A 115 -18.01 -1.20 -13.40
C LYS A 115 -16.84 -0.76 -14.28
N GLU A 116 -16.71 -1.38 -15.44
CA GLU A 116 -15.66 -1.07 -16.42
C GLU A 116 -15.76 0.38 -16.93
N GLU A 117 -16.97 0.90 -17.06
CA GLU A 117 -17.21 2.29 -17.49
C GLU A 117 -16.65 3.33 -16.49
N GLU A 118 -16.32 2.91 -15.28
CA GLU A 118 -15.75 3.76 -14.23
C GLU A 118 -14.21 3.69 -14.18
N ASP A 119 -13.57 2.90 -15.05
CA ASP A 119 -12.11 2.71 -15.06
C ASP A 119 -11.37 4.04 -15.18
N ASP A 120 -11.71 4.84 -16.16
CA ASP A 120 -10.99 6.08 -16.46
C ASP A 120 -11.03 7.08 -15.30
N ILE A 121 -12.18 7.24 -14.65
CA ILE A 121 -12.30 8.16 -13.53
C ILE A 121 -11.51 7.69 -12.30
N ASN A 122 -11.46 6.38 -12.06
CA ASN A 122 -10.71 5.80 -10.94
C ASN A 122 -9.20 5.83 -11.21
N TYR A 123 -8.78 5.57 -12.44
CA TYR A 123 -7.38 5.69 -12.85
C TYR A 123 -6.88 7.14 -12.79
N ASP A 124 -7.67 8.08 -13.29
CA ASP A 124 -7.35 9.51 -13.24
C ASP A 124 -7.23 10.00 -11.79
N TRP A 125 -8.16 9.58 -10.94
CA TRP A 125 -8.11 9.92 -9.53
C TRP A 125 -6.85 9.38 -8.83
N LEU A 126 -6.50 8.09 -9.04
CA LEU A 126 -5.28 7.52 -8.46
C LEU A 126 -4.04 8.25 -8.99
N SER A 127 -3.97 8.51 -10.30
CA SER A 127 -2.84 9.24 -10.91
C SER A 127 -2.66 10.64 -10.31
N LYS A 128 -3.74 11.31 -9.92
CA LYS A 128 -3.72 12.60 -9.22
C LYS A 128 -3.38 12.48 -7.73
N THR A 129 -3.55 11.28 -7.16
CA THR A 129 -3.17 10.99 -5.76
C THR A 129 -1.66 10.85 -5.61
N LEU A 130 -0.97 10.27 -6.61
CA LEU A 130 0.46 9.95 -6.53
C LEU A 130 1.33 11.19 -6.24
N PRO A 131 1.18 12.32 -6.94
CA PRO A 131 1.99 13.52 -6.67
C PRO A 131 1.82 14.08 -5.27
N LEU A 132 0.74 13.74 -4.57
CA LEU A 132 0.51 14.17 -3.18
C LEU A 132 1.32 13.31 -2.20
N MET A 133 1.57 12.04 -2.53
CA MET A 133 2.35 11.12 -1.69
C MET A 133 3.85 11.19 -1.96
N ASP A 134 4.25 11.40 -3.20
CA ASP A 134 5.64 11.31 -3.65
C ASP A 134 6.64 12.15 -2.85
N PRO A 135 6.30 13.37 -2.38
CA PRO A 135 7.21 14.15 -1.55
C PRO A 135 7.62 13.49 -0.23
N PHE A 136 6.84 12.52 0.24
CA PHE A 136 7.08 11.78 1.48
C PHE A 136 7.76 10.43 1.25
N ALA A 137 7.89 9.99 0.00
CA ALA A 137 8.38 8.66 -0.33
C ALA A 137 9.90 8.54 -0.11
N ILE A 138 10.33 7.51 0.61
CA ILE A 138 11.71 7.00 0.57
C ILE A 138 11.86 5.82 -0.39
N GLY A 139 10.75 5.21 -0.78
CA GLY A 139 10.64 4.09 -1.69
C GLY A 139 9.21 3.59 -1.81
N HIS A 140 9.04 2.45 -2.48
CA HIS A 140 7.74 1.84 -2.72
C HIS A 140 7.77 0.34 -2.46
N TYR A 141 6.61 -0.24 -2.11
CA TYR A 141 6.43 -1.68 -1.98
C TYR A 141 6.03 -2.28 -3.33
N PRO A 142 6.85 -3.16 -3.94
CA PRO A 142 6.72 -3.54 -5.34
C PRO A 142 5.42 -4.27 -5.71
N ASN A 143 4.79 -4.97 -4.76
CA ASN A 143 3.58 -5.74 -5.06
C ASN A 143 2.32 -4.87 -5.18
N GLU A 144 2.40 -3.60 -4.81
CA GLU A 144 1.26 -2.67 -4.80
C GLU A 144 1.60 -1.34 -5.48
N VAL A 145 2.46 -1.37 -6.49
CA VAL A 145 2.72 -0.22 -7.38
C VAL A 145 1.93 -0.40 -8.67
N GLU A 146 1.30 0.68 -9.14
CA GLU A 146 0.57 0.66 -10.42
C GLU A 146 1.53 0.41 -11.59
N PRO A 147 1.38 -0.70 -12.34
CA PRO A 147 2.34 -1.14 -13.36
C PRO A 147 2.59 -0.17 -14.49
N ARG A 148 1.67 0.76 -14.74
CA ARG A 148 1.83 1.78 -15.80
C ARG A 148 2.81 2.88 -15.43
N HIS A 149 3.23 2.97 -14.18
CA HIS A 149 4.22 3.90 -13.67
C HIS A 149 5.57 3.21 -13.49
N THR A 150 6.25 2.91 -14.60
CA THR A 150 7.50 2.13 -14.63
C THR A 150 8.62 2.76 -13.81
N ASP A 151 8.69 4.09 -13.74
CA ASP A 151 9.65 4.83 -12.91
C ASP A 151 9.44 4.56 -11.41
N ARG A 152 8.20 4.39 -10.96
CA ARG A 152 7.88 4.03 -9.57
C ARG A 152 8.32 2.61 -9.23
N TYR A 153 8.15 1.67 -10.18
CA TYR A 153 8.66 0.30 -10.03
C TYR A 153 10.17 0.28 -9.82
N ARG A 154 10.89 1.08 -10.59
CA ARG A 154 12.34 1.16 -10.45
C ARG A 154 12.73 1.68 -9.06
N LYS A 155 12.00 2.62 -8.50
CA LYS A 155 12.18 3.19 -7.15
C LYS A 155 11.81 2.24 -6.01
N CYS A 156 11.22 1.07 -6.29
CA CYS A 156 11.07 0.00 -5.30
C CYS A 156 12.41 -0.58 -4.85
N TYR A 157 13.48 -0.35 -5.61
CA TYR A 157 14.80 -0.92 -5.38
C TYR A 157 15.88 0.15 -5.40
N SER A 158 16.87 0.03 -4.50
CA SER A 158 18.15 0.74 -4.63
C SER A 158 18.92 0.22 -5.85
N ASP A 159 19.91 0.97 -6.32
CA ASP A 159 20.74 0.51 -7.45
C ASP A 159 21.51 -0.76 -7.12
N GLU A 160 21.96 -0.92 -5.89
CA GLU A 160 22.65 -2.11 -5.40
C GLU A 160 21.73 -3.33 -5.41
N ASP A 161 20.54 -3.21 -4.83
CA ASP A 161 19.60 -4.32 -4.76
C ASP A 161 19.02 -4.67 -6.13
N TRP A 162 18.82 -3.69 -7.00
CA TRP A 162 18.42 -3.91 -8.37
C TRP A 162 19.45 -4.73 -9.15
N LYS A 163 20.72 -4.37 -9.02
CA LYS A 163 21.83 -5.12 -9.62
C LYS A 163 21.90 -6.55 -9.06
N ARG A 164 21.78 -6.71 -7.74
CA ARG A 164 21.75 -8.01 -7.08
C ARG A 164 20.58 -8.86 -7.57
N LEU A 165 19.38 -8.28 -7.67
CA LEU A 165 18.21 -8.95 -8.21
C LEU A 165 18.43 -9.46 -9.64
N GLY A 166 19.06 -8.66 -10.50
CA GLY A 166 19.45 -9.06 -11.85
C GLY A 166 20.43 -10.25 -11.85
N GLN A 167 21.42 -10.24 -10.97
CA GLN A 167 22.36 -11.36 -10.82
C GLN A 167 21.66 -12.65 -10.35
N LEU A 168 20.72 -12.54 -9.42
CA LEU A 168 19.92 -13.68 -8.94
C LEU A 168 19.02 -14.24 -10.03
N ARG A 169 18.38 -13.37 -10.83
CA ARG A 169 17.57 -13.80 -11.99
C ARG A 169 18.43 -14.55 -13.01
N ASN A 170 19.57 -14.01 -13.39
CA ASN A 170 20.46 -14.68 -14.34
C ASN A 170 20.97 -16.03 -13.83
N LYS A 171 21.14 -16.17 -12.51
CA LYS A 171 21.58 -17.42 -11.90
C LYS A 171 20.48 -18.48 -11.84
N TYR A 172 19.26 -18.10 -11.45
CA TYR A 172 18.19 -19.04 -11.15
C TYR A 172 17.14 -19.18 -12.24
N ASP A 173 17.07 -18.22 -13.15
CA ASP A 173 16.16 -18.21 -14.29
C ASP A 173 16.89 -17.73 -15.57
N PRO A 174 17.97 -18.42 -15.98
CA PRO A 174 18.78 -18.00 -17.13
C PRO A 174 18.02 -18.02 -18.46
N ASN A 175 16.90 -18.73 -18.53
CA ASN A 175 16.06 -18.86 -19.72
C ASN A 175 14.82 -17.96 -19.68
N GLY A 176 14.63 -17.16 -18.63
CA GLY A 176 13.50 -16.25 -18.50
C GLY A 176 12.14 -16.94 -18.48
N VAL A 177 12.03 -18.08 -17.79
CA VAL A 177 10.79 -18.86 -17.68
C VAL A 177 9.77 -18.18 -16.76
N PHE A 178 10.27 -17.50 -15.71
CA PHE A 178 9.42 -16.76 -14.80
C PHE A 178 9.16 -15.36 -15.34
N HIS A 179 7.91 -14.92 -15.24
CA HIS A 179 7.53 -13.57 -15.68
C HIS A 179 8.31 -12.52 -14.86
N PRO A 180 9.11 -11.65 -15.49
CA PRO A 180 9.81 -10.59 -14.78
C PRO A 180 8.84 -9.47 -14.38
N TYR A 181 9.10 -8.84 -13.26
CA TYR A 181 8.37 -7.63 -12.83
C TYR A 181 8.58 -6.47 -13.80
N LEU A 182 9.87 -6.19 -14.09
CA LEU A 182 10.30 -5.30 -15.15
C LEU A 182 11.34 -6.05 -15.97
N THR A 183 11.28 -5.93 -17.28
CA THR A 183 12.37 -6.37 -18.14
C THR A 183 13.57 -5.43 -17.91
N GLN A 184 14.80 -5.91 -18.13
CA GLN A 184 16.00 -5.05 -18.00
C GLN A 184 15.94 -3.84 -18.93
N SER A 185 15.30 -3.95 -20.10
CA SER A 185 15.09 -2.83 -21.03
C SER A 185 14.15 -1.76 -20.45
N GLU A 186 13.05 -2.15 -19.82
CA GLU A 186 12.11 -1.20 -19.20
C GLU A 186 12.70 -0.47 -17.99
N ALA A 187 13.67 -1.09 -17.31
CA ALA A 187 14.35 -0.49 -16.16
C ALA A 187 15.50 0.45 -16.54
N MET A 188 15.99 0.39 -17.78
CA MET A 188 17.06 1.28 -18.27
C MET A 188 16.51 2.57 -18.90
N ASP A 189 15.24 2.57 -19.28
CA ASP A 189 14.55 3.71 -19.91
C ASP A 189 13.77 4.57 -18.88
N ALA A 190 13.76 4.19 -17.60
CA ALA A 190 13.13 4.88 -16.48
C ALA A 190 14.16 5.51 -15.53
#